data_a93ebfcfba0111611c8615b658dd550d
#
_entry.id   a93ebfcfba0111611c8615b658dd550d
#
_cell.length_a   1.000
_cell.length_b   1.000
_cell.length_c   1.000
_cell.angle_alpha   90.00
_cell.angle_beta   90.00
_cell.angle_gamma   90.00
#
_symmetry.space_group_name_H-M   'P 1'
#
loop_
_entity.id
_entity.type
_entity.pdbx_description
1 polymer ?
#
loop_
_entity_poly.entity_id
_entity_poly.type
_entity_poly.pdbx_seq_one_letter_code
_entity_poly.pdbx_strand_id
1 'polypeptide(L)'
;MLNNQTTNSEASGVHPTSTYRRLSKAVRGPRRQATSTRVAYEKDVSRFIHAYGGSIPCTADDLIRFITTLVKRVAPATIARRCQAIRDAHVRGGHPSPTNDPRVREALRWLVAGHIPYNLVAPAKNSKKPPPDIRSATKPKRVAKIVDRALLDRMFDCMGTGMRTIDRRDKAILLLGYAGLKRGVICAINIEDLTFTQDAMMVRIGTNHESVEVDESPWSGPMSRVLAIPFTRGPLCAATACQTWIKHNDLEGTTGALFPSFTRSGEPTTERLASAYVSVIVKERLKAAGIADVSAYSAESLRRGHLVEAVKVCGR
;
A
#
# COMPACT_ATOMS: atom_id res chain seq x y z
N MET A 1 -24.46 -51.24 -42.70
CA MET A 1 -24.80 -49.81 -42.74
C MET A 1 -24.98 -49.36 -41.30
N LEU A 2 -23.95 -48.80 -40.66
CA LEU A 2 -24.03 -48.23 -39.32
C LEU A 2 -23.18 -46.95 -39.32
N ASN A 3 -23.89 -45.82 -39.23
CA ASN A 3 -23.32 -44.48 -39.17
C ASN A 3 -22.71 -44.25 -37.80
N ASN A 4 -21.43 -44.02 -37.74
CA ASN A 4 -20.73 -43.40 -36.58
C ASN A 4 -20.78 -41.89 -36.73
N GLN A 5 -21.54 -41.21 -35.89
CA GLN A 5 -21.43 -39.78 -35.70
C GLN A 5 -20.51 -39.54 -34.48
N THR A 6 -19.36 -39.01 -34.78
CA THR A 6 -18.39 -38.49 -33.78
C THR A 6 -18.85 -37.08 -33.41
N THR A 7 -19.32 -36.90 -32.18
CA THR A 7 -19.60 -35.57 -31.62
C THR A 7 -18.31 -34.98 -31.07
N ASN A 8 -17.79 -33.97 -31.75
CA ASN A 8 -16.73 -33.09 -31.20
C ASN A 8 -17.30 -32.22 -30.08
N SER A 9 -16.85 -32.46 -28.86
CA SER A 9 -17.07 -31.59 -27.73
C SER A 9 -15.98 -30.53 -27.74
N GLU A 10 -16.31 -29.32 -28.20
CA GLU A 10 -15.47 -28.14 -28.04
C GLU A 10 -15.49 -27.70 -26.57
N ALA A 11 -14.39 -27.93 -25.89
CA ALA A 11 -14.14 -27.36 -24.57
C ALA A 11 -13.89 -25.86 -24.72
N SER A 12 -14.89 -25.02 -24.40
CA SER A 12 -14.77 -23.59 -24.32
C SER A 12 -13.84 -23.23 -23.12
N GLY A 13 -12.60 -22.88 -23.47
CA GLY A 13 -11.64 -22.34 -22.51
C GLY A 13 -12.11 -21.02 -21.93
N VAL A 14 -12.58 -21.04 -20.70
CA VAL A 14 -12.90 -19.84 -19.93
C VAL A 14 -11.59 -19.18 -19.48
N HIS A 15 -11.19 -18.11 -20.16
CA HIS A 15 -10.03 -17.30 -19.77
C HIS A 15 -10.29 -16.60 -18.42
N PRO A 16 -9.38 -16.68 -17.46
CA PRO A 16 -9.57 -16.12 -16.10
C PRO A 16 -9.60 -14.58 -16.03
N THR A 17 -9.38 -13.89 -17.14
CA THR A 17 -9.34 -12.41 -17.20
C THR A 17 -10.70 -11.72 -17.17
N SER A 18 -11.79 -12.46 -17.47
CA SER A 18 -13.16 -11.88 -17.51
C SER A 18 -13.77 -11.67 -16.14
N THR A 19 -13.36 -12.44 -15.13
CA THR A 19 -13.95 -12.39 -13.79
C THR A 19 -13.50 -11.16 -12.99
N TYR A 20 -12.33 -10.59 -13.27
CA TYR A 20 -11.81 -9.43 -12.56
C TYR A 20 -12.55 -8.12 -12.86
N ARG A 21 -13.19 -8.00 -14.01
CA ARG A 21 -13.83 -6.74 -14.45
C ARG A 21 -15.27 -6.55 -13.94
N ARG A 22 -15.95 -7.61 -13.54
CA ARG A 22 -17.36 -7.55 -13.08
C ARG A 22 -17.56 -7.23 -11.59
N LEU A 23 -16.53 -7.36 -10.75
CA LEU A 23 -16.61 -7.10 -9.30
C LEU A 23 -16.41 -5.63 -8.91
N SER A 24 -16.14 -4.73 -9.86
CA SER A 24 -15.83 -3.32 -9.56
C SER A 24 -17.05 -2.39 -9.45
N LYS A 25 -18.27 -2.88 -9.62
CA LYS A 25 -19.52 -2.08 -9.56
C LYS A 25 -20.43 -2.39 -8.37
N ALA A 26 -19.93 -3.06 -7.34
CA ALA A 26 -20.68 -3.16 -6.09
C ALA A 26 -20.80 -1.78 -5.44
N VAL A 27 -22.03 -1.41 -5.08
CA VAL A 27 -22.40 -0.16 -4.41
C VAL A 27 -21.39 0.19 -3.32
N ARG A 28 -20.70 1.32 -3.49
CA ARG A 28 -19.72 1.81 -2.52
C ARG A 28 -20.46 2.38 -1.32
N GLY A 29 -20.62 1.58 -0.28
CA GLY A 29 -20.91 2.10 1.05
C GLY A 29 -19.81 3.05 1.54
N PRO A 30 -20.04 3.86 2.61
CA PRO A 30 -19.04 4.78 3.10
C PRO A 30 -17.72 4.06 3.34
N ARG A 31 -16.64 4.55 2.68
CA ARG A 31 -15.30 3.94 2.76
C ARG A 31 -14.81 4.02 4.20
N ARG A 32 -14.77 2.90 4.90
CA ARG A 32 -14.00 2.80 6.15
C ARG A 32 -12.54 3.21 5.88
N GLN A 33 -12.04 4.14 6.67
CA GLN A 33 -10.64 4.55 6.58
C GLN A 33 -9.74 3.38 6.99
N ALA A 34 -8.67 3.13 6.22
CA ALA A 34 -7.66 2.17 6.63
C ALA A 34 -7.02 2.60 7.96
N THR A 35 -6.70 1.66 8.84
CA THR A 35 -6.09 1.92 10.16
C THR A 35 -4.88 2.84 10.07
N SER A 36 -4.02 2.65 9.06
CA SER A 36 -2.88 3.53 8.81
C SER A 36 -3.28 4.98 8.47
N THR A 37 -4.41 5.17 7.79
CA THR A 37 -4.95 6.51 7.49
C THR A 37 -5.49 7.16 8.76
N ARG A 38 -6.18 6.40 9.60
CA ARG A 38 -6.70 6.89 10.88
C ARG A 38 -5.57 7.35 11.81
N VAL A 39 -4.54 6.53 12.00
CA VAL A 39 -3.34 6.89 12.78
C VAL A 39 -2.64 8.12 12.21
N ALA A 40 -2.55 8.23 10.87
CA ALA A 40 -1.97 9.42 10.24
C ALA A 40 -2.83 10.67 10.48
N TYR A 41 -4.14 10.55 10.44
CA TYR A 41 -5.07 11.66 10.71
C TYR A 41 -5.03 12.09 12.17
N GLU A 42 -5.01 11.16 13.11
CA GLU A 42 -4.86 11.46 14.54
C GLU A 42 -3.58 12.24 14.81
N LYS A 43 -2.46 11.81 14.24
CA LYS A 43 -1.19 12.54 14.33
C LYS A 43 -1.25 13.93 13.69
N ASP A 44 -1.95 14.08 12.57
CA ASP A 44 -2.08 15.37 11.89
C ASP A 44 -2.98 16.34 12.66
N VAL A 45 -4.09 15.85 13.26
CA VAL A 45 -4.96 16.64 14.15
C VAL A 45 -4.23 17.02 15.43
N SER A 46 -3.52 16.08 16.07
CA SER A 46 -2.70 16.36 17.25
C SER A 46 -1.66 17.46 16.95
N ARG A 47 -1.03 17.44 15.79
CA ARG A 47 -0.09 18.46 15.36
C ARG A 47 -0.75 19.84 15.15
N PHE A 48 -1.98 19.85 14.62
CA PHE A 48 -2.76 21.07 14.47
C PHE A 48 -3.08 21.68 15.83
N ILE A 49 -3.52 20.87 16.79
CA ILE A 49 -3.91 21.35 18.13
C ILE A 49 -2.65 21.76 18.93
N HIS A 50 -1.69 20.87 19.10
CA HIS A 50 -0.60 21.06 20.08
C HIS A 50 0.61 21.84 19.52
N ALA A 51 0.93 21.67 18.24
CA ALA A 51 2.09 22.34 17.67
C ALA A 51 1.76 23.67 16.98
N TYR A 52 0.52 23.84 16.54
CA TYR A 52 0.07 25.06 15.87
C TYR A 52 -0.83 25.92 16.79
N GLY A 53 -1.42 25.36 17.84
CA GLY A 53 -2.37 26.03 18.74
C GLY A 53 -3.78 26.16 18.18
N GLY A 54 -4.14 25.30 17.23
CA GLY A 54 -5.51 25.24 16.68
C GLY A 54 -6.48 24.53 17.60
N SER A 55 -7.77 24.63 17.31
CA SER A 55 -8.84 23.94 18.01
C SER A 55 -9.76 23.21 17.05
N ILE A 56 -10.53 22.22 17.55
CA ILE A 56 -11.64 21.62 16.83
C ILE A 56 -12.92 21.90 17.67
N PRO A 57 -13.91 22.63 17.13
CA PRO A 57 -13.98 23.16 15.77
C PRO A 57 -13.04 24.37 15.54
N CYS A 58 -12.67 24.59 14.28
CA CYS A 58 -11.92 25.76 13.84
C CYS A 58 -12.64 26.44 12.67
N THR A 59 -12.32 27.71 12.41
CA THR A 59 -12.85 28.48 11.31
C THR A 59 -12.08 28.22 10.00
N ALA A 60 -12.65 28.66 8.88
CA ALA A 60 -11.94 28.65 7.60
C ALA A 60 -10.67 29.51 7.63
N ASP A 61 -10.70 30.64 8.34
CA ASP A 61 -9.54 31.55 8.48
C ASP A 61 -8.42 30.91 9.31
N ASP A 62 -8.74 30.14 10.36
CA ASP A 62 -7.75 29.35 11.11
C ASP A 62 -7.09 28.31 10.22
N LEU A 63 -7.88 27.63 9.40
CA LEU A 63 -7.37 26.62 8.48
C LEU A 63 -6.49 27.25 7.38
N ILE A 64 -6.87 28.40 6.84
CA ILE A 64 -6.04 29.16 5.86
C ILE A 64 -4.72 29.59 6.51
N ARG A 65 -4.75 30.13 7.73
CA ARG A 65 -3.54 30.47 8.49
C ARG A 65 -2.64 29.25 8.69
N PHE A 66 -3.21 28.11 9.06
CA PHE A 66 -2.46 26.86 9.20
C PHE A 66 -1.83 26.42 7.88
N ILE A 67 -2.59 26.43 6.76
CA ILE A 67 -2.06 26.13 5.43
C ILE A 67 -0.88 27.04 5.09
N THR A 68 -0.99 28.35 5.36
CA THR A 68 0.05 29.33 5.10
C THR A 68 1.34 29.01 5.84
N THR A 69 1.27 28.54 7.11
CA THR A 69 2.46 28.15 7.86
C THR A 69 3.15 26.90 7.31
N LEU A 70 2.40 26.06 6.59
CA LEU A 70 2.91 24.81 6.04
C LEU A 70 3.48 24.97 4.63
N VAL A 71 3.04 25.99 3.89
CA VAL A 71 3.56 26.30 2.57
C VAL A 71 5.08 26.46 2.62
N LYS A 72 5.81 25.87 1.68
CA LYS A 72 7.28 25.78 1.61
C LYS A 72 7.95 24.89 2.67
N ARG A 73 7.25 24.44 3.71
CA ARG A 73 7.81 23.56 4.75
C ARG A 73 7.52 22.08 4.49
N VAL A 74 6.36 21.77 3.92
CA VAL A 74 5.94 20.40 3.61
C VAL A 74 5.36 20.30 2.21
N ALA A 75 5.39 19.10 1.64
CA ALA A 75 4.85 18.85 0.30
C ALA A 75 3.34 19.16 0.23
N PRO A 76 2.82 19.70 -0.90
CA PRO A 76 1.41 20.01 -1.10
C PRO A 76 0.46 18.84 -0.77
N ALA A 77 0.82 17.61 -1.15
CA ALA A 77 0.06 16.42 -0.79
C ALA A 77 -0.04 16.17 0.72
N THR A 78 0.98 16.58 1.49
CA THR A 78 0.96 16.51 2.96
C THR A 78 0.02 17.57 3.54
N ILE A 79 0.00 18.79 2.97
CA ILE A 79 -0.92 19.85 3.37
C ILE A 79 -2.36 19.40 3.13
N ALA A 80 -2.65 18.90 1.93
CA ALA A 80 -3.98 18.38 1.58
C ALA A 80 -4.43 17.26 2.53
N ARG A 81 -3.55 16.32 2.88
CA ARG A 81 -3.87 15.26 3.84
C ARG A 81 -4.17 15.80 5.24
N ARG A 82 -3.40 16.79 5.72
CA ARG A 82 -3.64 17.44 7.02
C ARG A 82 -4.99 18.17 7.06
N CYS A 83 -5.34 18.88 6.00
CA CYS A 83 -6.66 19.50 5.87
C CYS A 83 -7.79 18.46 5.86
N GLN A 84 -7.55 17.31 5.20
CA GLN A 84 -8.51 16.21 5.21
C GLN A 84 -8.67 15.58 6.59
N ALA A 85 -7.59 15.50 7.39
CA ALA A 85 -7.64 15.05 8.78
C ALA A 85 -8.46 15.99 9.65
N ILE A 86 -8.28 17.31 9.50
CA ILE A 86 -9.06 18.33 10.21
C ILE A 86 -10.53 18.27 9.81
N ARG A 87 -10.83 18.12 8.50
CA ARG A 87 -12.20 17.87 8.03
C ARG A 87 -12.84 16.67 8.71
N ASP A 88 -12.14 15.55 8.74
CA ASP A 88 -12.62 14.31 9.34
C ASP A 88 -12.90 14.48 10.84
N ALA A 89 -12.03 15.22 11.56
CA ALA A 89 -12.24 15.53 12.97
C ALA A 89 -13.51 16.40 13.20
N HIS A 90 -13.77 17.40 12.34
CA HIS A 90 -15.00 18.20 12.41
C HIS A 90 -16.24 17.34 12.17
N VAL A 91 -16.24 16.51 11.12
CA VAL A 91 -17.38 15.64 10.79
C VAL A 91 -17.67 14.68 11.92
N ARG A 92 -16.64 14.08 12.54
CA ARG A 92 -16.82 13.18 13.69
C ARG A 92 -17.33 13.92 14.95
N GLY A 93 -16.97 15.19 15.11
CA GLY A 93 -17.48 16.04 16.18
C GLY A 93 -18.83 16.68 15.89
N GLY A 94 -19.48 16.36 14.77
CA GLY A 94 -20.77 16.95 14.39
C GLY A 94 -20.69 18.42 13.97
N HIS A 95 -19.50 18.94 13.65
CA HIS A 95 -19.28 20.33 13.28
C HIS A 95 -19.20 20.53 11.76
N PRO A 96 -19.61 21.69 11.23
CA PRO A 96 -19.40 22.01 9.84
C PRO A 96 -17.90 22.07 9.51
N SER A 97 -17.52 21.47 8.39
CA SER A 97 -16.12 21.41 8.02
C SER A 97 -15.61 22.72 7.42
N PRO A 98 -14.52 23.30 7.89
CA PRO A 98 -13.91 24.51 7.33
C PRO A 98 -13.41 24.30 5.90
N THR A 99 -13.16 23.05 5.46
CA THR A 99 -12.76 22.75 4.08
C THR A 99 -13.90 22.92 3.07
N ASN A 100 -15.14 23.16 3.53
CA ASN A 100 -16.28 23.49 2.66
C ASN A 100 -16.27 24.96 2.20
N ASP A 101 -15.51 25.82 2.88
CA ASP A 101 -15.33 27.22 2.47
C ASP A 101 -14.69 27.30 1.07
N PRO A 102 -15.23 28.08 0.14
CA PRO A 102 -14.67 28.26 -1.20
C PRO A 102 -13.21 28.66 -1.21
N ARG A 103 -12.80 29.55 -0.30
CA ARG A 103 -11.41 30.04 -0.18
C ARG A 103 -10.44 28.91 0.16
N VAL A 104 -10.82 28.01 1.08
CA VAL A 104 -10.02 26.85 1.45
C VAL A 104 -9.92 25.86 0.30
N ARG A 105 -11.04 25.61 -0.39
CA ARG A 105 -11.06 24.73 -1.57
C ARG A 105 -10.19 25.25 -2.70
N GLU A 106 -10.24 26.54 -2.93
CA GLU A 106 -9.40 27.20 -3.93
C GLU A 106 -7.93 27.11 -3.56
N ALA A 107 -7.56 27.43 -2.31
CA ALA A 107 -6.21 27.31 -1.81
C ALA A 107 -5.64 25.89 -1.99
N LEU A 108 -6.40 24.86 -1.63
CA LEU A 108 -6.00 23.47 -1.81
C LEU A 108 -5.86 23.08 -3.28
N ARG A 109 -6.74 23.57 -4.17
CA ARG A 109 -6.65 23.33 -5.62
C ARG A 109 -5.35 23.89 -6.19
N TRP A 110 -5.01 25.12 -5.85
CA TRP A 110 -3.78 25.77 -6.30
C TRP A 110 -2.53 25.05 -5.78
N LEU A 111 -2.53 24.66 -4.52
CA LEU A 111 -1.43 23.88 -3.93
C LEU A 111 -1.21 22.54 -4.63
N VAL A 112 -2.28 21.83 -4.97
CA VAL A 112 -2.19 20.54 -5.69
C VAL A 112 -1.70 20.77 -7.14
N ALA A 113 -2.09 21.87 -7.77
CA ALA A 113 -1.59 22.25 -9.10
C ALA A 113 -0.11 22.72 -9.08
N GLY A 114 0.49 22.86 -7.91
CA GLY A 114 1.89 23.29 -7.76
C GLY A 114 2.06 24.81 -7.73
N HIS A 115 0.99 25.56 -7.47
CA HIS A 115 1.01 27.01 -7.31
C HIS A 115 0.75 27.40 -5.86
N ILE A 116 1.34 28.50 -5.41
CA ILE A 116 0.97 29.15 -4.14
C ILE A 116 -0.04 30.24 -4.48
N PRO A 117 -1.28 30.20 -3.98
CA PRO A 117 -2.20 31.30 -4.13
C PRO A 117 -1.62 32.57 -3.52
N TYR A 118 -1.72 33.68 -4.24
CA TYR A 118 -1.19 34.99 -3.80
C TYR A 118 -1.72 35.41 -2.43
N ASN A 119 -2.98 35.08 -2.15
CA ASN A 119 -3.66 35.36 -0.88
C ASN A 119 -3.17 34.51 0.32
N LEU A 120 -2.43 33.42 0.06
CA LEU A 120 -1.82 32.59 1.11
C LEU A 120 -0.38 33.02 1.43
N VAL A 121 0.22 33.83 0.61
CA VAL A 121 1.50 34.46 0.92
C VAL A 121 1.18 35.83 1.52
N ALA A 122 1.24 35.96 2.84
CA ALA A 122 1.16 37.30 3.46
C ALA A 122 2.15 38.20 2.73
N PRO A 123 1.71 39.36 2.19
CA PRO A 123 2.62 40.24 1.48
C PRO A 123 3.73 40.61 2.46
N ALA A 124 4.95 40.19 2.18
CA ALA A 124 6.09 40.88 2.76
C ALA A 124 5.90 42.34 2.35
N LYS A 125 5.64 43.19 3.33
CA LYS A 125 5.49 44.64 3.10
C LYS A 125 6.65 45.05 2.21
N ASN A 126 6.38 45.40 0.92
CA ASN A 126 7.33 45.85 -0.10
C ASN A 126 7.96 44.81 -1.09
N SER A 127 7.40 43.65 -1.31
CA SER A 127 7.94 42.77 -2.35
C SER A 127 7.16 42.92 -3.67
N LYS A 128 7.77 43.56 -4.70
CA LYS A 128 7.31 43.56 -6.09
C LYS A 128 7.57 42.26 -6.86
N LYS A 129 8.09 41.21 -6.19
CA LYS A 129 8.39 39.93 -6.83
C LYS A 129 7.18 39.00 -6.81
N PRO A 130 6.85 38.34 -7.92
CA PRO A 130 5.81 37.31 -7.95
C PRO A 130 6.16 36.19 -6.95
N PRO A 131 5.16 35.51 -6.37
CA PRO A 131 5.39 34.42 -5.44
C PRO A 131 6.22 33.34 -6.13
N PRO A 132 7.22 32.75 -5.41
CA PRO A 132 8.06 31.72 -6.00
C PRO A 132 7.23 30.49 -6.38
N ASP A 133 7.52 29.93 -7.55
CA ASP A 133 6.90 28.70 -8.00
C ASP A 133 7.25 27.55 -7.02
N ILE A 134 6.23 26.93 -6.44
CA ILE A 134 6.42 25.81 -5.51
C ILE A 134 7.06 24.61 -6.21
N ARG A 135 6.92 24.47 -7.53
CA ARG A 135 7.52 23.39 -8.30
C ARG A 135 9.04 23.32 -8.11
N SER A 136 9.68 24.45 -7.85
CA SER A 136 11.10 24.51 -7.56
C SER A 136 11.46 24.06 -6.15
N ALA A 137 10.52 24.10 -5.19
CA ALA A 137 10.77 23.74 -3.79
C ALA A 137 10.41 22.29 -3.45
N THR A 138 9.58 21.63 -4.25
CA THR A 138 9.21 20.23 -4.06
C THR A 138 9.99 19.35 -5.01
N LYS A 139 10.88 18.50 -4.47
CA LYS A 139 11.50 17.45 -5.29
C LYS A 139 10.39 16.66 -5.98
N PRO A 140 10.45 16.45 -7.30
CA PRO A 140 9.46 15.67 -8.01
C PRO A 140 9.29 14.30 -7.32
N LYS A 141 8.05 13.84 -7.19
CA LYS A 141 7.78 12.52 -6.61
C LYS A 141 8.56 11.49 -7.41
N ARG A 142 9.60 10.92 -6.80
CA ARG A 142 10.39 9.88 -7.44
C ARG A 142 9.49 8.69 -7.71
N VAL A 143 9.36 8.36 -8.98
CA VAL A 143 8.66 7.14 -9.40
C VAL A 143 9.60 5.97 -9.11
N ALA A 144 9.15 4.99 -8.32
CA ALA A 144 9.97 3.83 -8.00
C ALA A 144 10.37 3.08 -9.28
N LYS A 145 11.65 2.71 -9.41
CA LYS A 145 12.13 1.85 -10.50
C LYS A 145 11.44 0.48 -10.41
N ILE A 146 11.33 -0.20 -11.52
CA ILE A 146 10.69 -1.51 -11.63
C ILE A 146 11.69 -2.58 -11.18
N VAL A 147 11.23 -3.56 -10.40
CA VAL A 147 11.90 -4.83 -10.20
C VAL A 147 11.24 -5.82 -11.16
N ASP A 148 11.90 -6.13 -12.26
CA ASP A 148 11.47 -7.12 -13.23
C ASP A 148 11.90 -8.54 -12.85
N ARG A 149 11.54 -9.51 -13.68
CA ARG A 149 11.87 -10.92 -13.47
C ARG A 149 13.37 -11.16 -13.37
N ALA A 150 14.15 -10.55 -14.27
CA ALA A 150 15.59 -10.74 -14.30
C ALA A 150 16.28 -10.21 -13.03
N LEU A 151 15.81 -9.08 -12.49
CA LEU A 151 16.29 -8.58 -11.20
C LEU A 151 15.91 -9.49 -10.04
N LEU A 152 14.70 -10.07 -10.04
CA LEU A 152 14.31 -11.05 -9.03
C LEU A 152 15.18 -12.30 -9.06
N ASP A 153 15.42 -12.86 -10.25
CA ASP A 153 16.29 -14.02 -10.42
C ASP A 153 17.69 -13.73 -9.85
N ARG A 154 18.28 -12.59 -10.20
CA ARG A 154 19.57 -12.14 -9.64
C ARG A 154 19.56 -11.98 -8.12
N MET A 155 18.47 -11.44 -7.55
CA MET A 155 18.33 -11.32 -6.09
C MET A 155 18.30 -12.68 -5.42
N PHE A 156 17.65 -13.68 -6.04
CA PHE A 156 17.55 -15.03 -5.49
C PHE A 156 18.82 -15.85 -5.70
N ASP A 157 19.53 -15.68 -6.81
CA ASP A 157 20.84 -16.29 -7.03
C ASP A 157 21.84 -15.90 -5.93
N CYS A 158 21.79 -14.65 -5.47
CA CYS A 158 22.63 -14.18 -4.36
C CYS A 158 22.26 -14.77 -2.99
N MET A 159 21.06 -15.37 -2.84
CA MET A 159 20.68 -16.08 -1.59
C MET A 159 21.29 -17.49 -1.52
N GLY A 160 21.73 -18.04 -2.67
CA GLY A 160 22.36 -19.35 -2.76
C GLY A 160 21.42 -20.53 -2.46
N THR A 161 21.96 -21.74 -2.50
CA THR A 161 21.21 -22.99 -2.24
C THR A 161 21.00 -23.25 -0.75
N GLY A 162 21.93 -22.81 0.11
CA GLY A 162 21.89 -22.93 1.57
C GLY A 162 21.16 -21.76 2.25
N MET A 163 19.94 -21.44 1.82
CA MET A 163 19.20 -20.29 2.35
C MET A 163 19.08 -20.31 3.87
N ARG A 164 19.50 -19.21 4.51
CA ARG A 164 19.23 -18.95 5.94
C ARG A 164 17.72 -18.70 6.15
N THR A 165 17.27 -18.81 7.38
CA THR A 165 15.86 -18.53 7.75
C THR A 165 15.39 -17.16 7.25
N ILE A 166 16.23 -16.13 7.43
CA ILE A 166 15.93 -14.77 6.96
C ILE A 166 15.81 -14.68 5.42
N ASP A 167 16.60 -15.46 4.68
CA ASP A 167 16.57 -15.46 3.21
C ASP A 167 15.27 -16.08 2.68
N ARG A 168 14.78 -17.16 3.34
CA ARG A 168 13.49 -17.78 3.01
C ARG A 168 12.32 -16.84 3.28
N ARG A 169 12.33 -16.12 4.42
CA ARG A 169 11.35 -15.09 4.73
C ARG A 169 11.35 -14.01 3.66
N ASP A 170 12.51 -13.48 3.36
CA ASP A 170 12.65 -12.37 2.40
C ASP A 170 12.21 -12.80 1.00
N LYS A 171 12.52 -14.03 0.58
CA LYS A 171 12.06 -14.60 -0.69
C LYS A 171 10.54 -14.64 -0.76
N ALA A 172 9.87 -15.13 0.27
CA ALA A 172 8.41 -15.16 0.32
C ALA A 172 7.81 -13.75 0.26
N ILE A 173 8.35 -12.80 1.02
CA ILE A 173 7.93 -11.39 1.01
C ILE A 173 8.08 -10.75 -0.37
N LEU A 174 9.23 -10.94 -1.01
CA LEU A 174 9.53 -10.38 -2.33
C LEU A 174 8.59 -10.95 -3.39
N LEU A 175 8.32 -12.26 -3.36
CA LEU A 175 7.42 -12.91 -4.30
C LEU A 175 5.95 -12.53 -4.08
N LEU A 176 5.50 -12.36 -2.84
CA LEU A 176 4.17 -11.82 -2.57
C LEU A 176 4.02 -10.38 -3.10
N GLY A 177 5.06 -9.56 -2.94
CA GLY A 177 5.09 -8.21 -3.52
C GLY A 177 5.05 -8.24 -5.05
N TYR A 178 5.77 -9.17 -5.67
CA TYR A 178 5.77 -9.39 -7.11
C TYR A 178 4.47 -10.01 -7.62
N ALA A 179 3.76 -10.78 -6.81
CA ALA A 179 2.39 -11.22 -7.08
C ALA A 179 1.33 -10.10 -6.93
N GLY A 180 1.76 -8.86 -6.66
CA GLY A 180 0.90 -7.68 -6.67
C GLY A 180 0.43 -7.20 -5.29
N LEU A 181 0.80 -7.86 -4.19
CA LEU A 181 0.38 -7.46 -2.86
C LEU A 181 1.08 -6.17 -2.39
N LYS A 182 0.34 -5.32 -1.69
CA LYS A 182 0.90 -4.13 -1.04
C LYS A 182 1.66 -4.55 0.23
N ARG A 183 2.75 -3.86 0.54
CA ARG A 183 3.58 -4.13 1.73
C ARG A 183 2.79 -4.22 3.04
N GLY A 184 1.76 -3.37 3.21
CA GLY A 184 0.90 -3.41 4.40
C GLY A 184 0.06 -4.67 4.48
N VAL A 185 -0.40 -5.19 3.33
CA VAL A 185 -1.13 -6.46 3.25
C VAL A 185 -0.19 -7.61 3.57
N ILE A 186 0.99 -7.66 2.94
CA ILE A 186 1.99 -8.73 3.17
C ILE A 186 2.32 -8.86 4.66
N CYS A 187 2.61 -7.74 5.32
CA CYS A 187 2.93 -7.75 6.74
C CYS A 187 1.71 -8.00 7.66
N ALA A 188 0.49 -7.80 7.19
CA ALA A 188 -0.72 -8.03 7.97
C ALA A 188 -1.21 -9.48 7.93
N ILE A 189 -0.70 -10.30 7.01
CA ILE A 189 -1.10 -11.71 6.88
C ILE A 189 -0.72 -12.47 8.16
N ASN A 190 -1.66 -13.22 8.68
CA ASN A 190 -1.43 -14.23 9.71
C ASN A 190 -1.33 -15.62 9.08
N ILE A 191 -0.79 -16.57 9.83
CA ILE A 191 -0.66 -17.97 9.40
C ILE A 191 -2.05 -18.56 9.17
N GLU A 192 -2.99 -18.31 10.07
CA GLU A 192 -4.38 -18.74 9.99
C GLU A 192 -5.21 -18.09 8.87
N ASP A 193 -4.67 -17.07 8.23
CA ASP A 193 -5.30 -16.45 7.05
C ASP A 193 -5.00 -17.21 5.75
N LEU A 194 -4.11 -18.20 5.80
CA LEU A 194 -3.67 -18.97 4.65
C LEU A 194 -4.39 -20.33 4.59
N THR A 195 -4.88 -20.65 3.40
CA THR A 195 -5.36 -22.01 3.08
C THR A 195 -4.73 -22.43 1.76
N PHE A 196 -4.07 -23.59 1.77
CA PHE A 196 -3.47 -24.15 0.56
C PHE A 196 -4.43 -25.16 -0.05
N THR A 197 -4.78 -24.95 -1.32
CA THR A 197 -5.52 -25.89 -2.17
C THR A 197 -4.54 -26.55 -3.13
N GLN A 198 -5.03 -27.42 -4.00
CA GLN A 198 -4.22 -28.07 -5.03
C GLN A 198 -3.65 -27.02 -6.03
N ASP A 199 -4.42 -25.97 -6.35
CA ASP A 199 -4.12 -25.04 -7.45
C ASP A 199 -3.60 -23.70 -6.96
N ALA A 200 -3.90 -23.30 -5.71
CA ALA A 200 -3.60 -21.96 -5.21
C ALA A 200 -3.42 -21.91 -3.69
N MET A 201 -2.68 -20.89 -3.26
CA MET A 201 -2.70 -20.40 -1.90
C MET A 201 -3.79 -19.32 -1.79
N MET A 202 -4.79 -19.59 -0.96
CA MET A 202 -5.86 -18.65 -0.64
C MET A 202 -5.43 -17.79 0.55
N VAL A 203 -5.44 -16.48 0.37
CA VAL A 203 -5.08 -15.51 1.42
C VAL A 203 -6.32 -14.74 1.82
N ARG A 204 -6.76 -14.89 3.07
CA ARG A 204 -7.82 -14.07 3.64
C ARG A 204 -7.26 -12.71 4.00
N ILE A 205 -7.68 -11.69 3.30
CA ILE A 205 -7.31 -10.30 3.60
C ILE A 205 -8.45 -9.73 4.45
N GLY A 206 -8.30 -9.84 5.77
CA GLY A 206 -9.26 -9.31 6.74
C GLY A 206 -8.96 -7.85 7.11
N THR A 207 -9.98 -7.16 7.60
CA THR A 207 -9.82 -6.01 8.45
C THR A 207 -9.21 -6.53 9.75
N ASN A 208 -8.02 -6.05 10.10
CA ASN A 208 -7.21 -6.42 11.26
C ASN A 208 -8.01 -6.92 12.47
N HIS A 209 -7.54 -7.99 13.09
CA HIS A 209 -8.03 -8.57 14.34
C HIS A 209 -7.92 -7.67 15.59
N GLU A 210 -7.61 -6.38 15.45
CA GLU A 210 -7.64 -5.44 16.55
C GLU A 210 -9.01 -4.72 16.58
N SER A 211 -9.80 -5.14 17.56
CA SER A 211 -10.91 -4.41 18.20
C SER A 211 -11.59 -3.33 17.32
N VAL A 212 -12.43 -3.75 16.41
CA VAL A 212 -13.48 -2.90 15.87
C VAL A 212 -14.69 -3.17 16.74
N GLU A 213 -15.10 -2.20 17.55
CA GLU A 213 -16.44 -2.13 18.08
C GLU A 213 -17.39 -2.33 16.90
N VAL A 214 -18.14 -3.41 16.97
CA VAL A 214 -19.08 -3.83 15.94
C VAL A 214 -20.23 -2.82 15.99
N ASP A 215 -20.25 -1.90 15.04
CA ASP A 215 -21.47 -1.17 14.72
C ASP A 215 -22.45 -2.21 14.17
N GLU A 216 -23.49 -2.52 14.96
CA GLU A 216 -24.51 -3.55 14.71
C GLU A 216 -25.45 -3.21 13.55
N SER A 217 -24.96 -2.59 12.51
CA SER A 217 -25.70 -2.42 11.27
C SER A 217 -25.80 -3.76 10.53
N PRO A 218 -27.01 -4.28 10.21
CA PRO A 218 -27.20 -5.57 9.55
C PRO A 218 -26.52 -5.70 8.17
N TRP A 219 -25.99 -4.61 7.63
CA TRP A 219 -25.34 -4.52 6.30
C TRP A 219 -23.83 -4.34 6.34
N SER A 220 -23.20 -4.28 7.51
CA SER A 220 -21.77 -4.04 7.69
C SER A 220 -21.00 -5.28 8.15
N GLY A 221 -21.30 -6.44 7.59
CA GLY A 221 -20.44 -7.61 7.72
C GLY A 221 -19.01 -7.28 7.26
N PRO A 222 -17.96 -7.75 7.96
CA PRO A 222 -16.58 -7.56 7.51
C PRO A 222 -16.43 -8.28 6.16
N MET A 223 -16.31 -7.53 5.07
CA MET A 223 -15.96 -8.12 3.77
C MET A 223 -14.50 -8.59 3.83
N SER A 224 -14.27 -9.77 4.37
CA SER A 224 -13.01 -10.46 4.20
C SER A 224 -12.86 -10.78 2.70
N ARG A 225 -11.83 -10.24 2.08
CA ARG A 225 -11.49 -10.55 0.70
C ARG A 225 -10.56 -11.75 0.70
N VAL A 226 -10.92 -12.79 0.00
CA VAL A 226 -10.02 -13.92 -0.27
C VAL A 226 -9.30 -13.63 -1.58
N LEU A 227 -7.98 -13.62 -1.55
CA LEU A 227 -7.12 -13.51 -2.72
C LEU A 227 -6.53 -14.88 -3.03
N ALA A 228 -6.76 -15.39 -4.24
CA ALA A 228 -6.12 -16.61 -4.71
C ALA A 228 -4.78 -16.25 -5.36
N ILE A 229 -3.70 -16.87 -4.89
CA ILE A 229 -2.36 -16.81 -5.47
C ILE A 229 -2.06 -18.18 -6.04
N PRO A 230 -2.09 -18.36 -7.37
CA PRO A 230 -1.93 -19.67 -7.98
C PRO A 230 -0.53 -20.24 -7.76
N PHE A 231 -0.44 -21.56 -7.69
CA PHE A 231 0.82 -22.24 -7.84
C PHE A 231 1.31 -22.11 -9.29
N THR A 232 2.50 -21.56 -9.45
CA THR A 232 3.14 -21.42 -10.75
C THR A 232 4.37 -22.32 -10.84
N ARG A 233 4.72 -22.79 -12.02
CA ARG A 233 5.94 -23.56 -12.22
C ARG A 233 7.17 -22.67 -12.11
N GLY A 234 8.21 -23.15 -11.45
CA GLY A 234 9.52 -22.50 -11.36
C GLY A 234 9.78 -21.75 -10.05
N PRO A 235 10.95 -21.11 -9.92
CA PRO A 235 11.48 -20.56 -8.67
C PRO A 235 10.77 -19.29 -8.17
N LEU A 236 9.94 -18.68 -9.03
CA LEU A 236 9.23 -17.42 -8.73
C LEU A 236 7.78 -17.63 -8.24
N CYS A 237 7.44 -18.83 -7.75
CA CYS A 237 6.12 -19.12 -7.22
C CYS A 237 5.98 -18.58 -5.80
N ALA A 238 5.12 -17.57 -5.61
CA ALA A 238 4.87 -16.97 -4.30
C ALA A 238 4.20 -17.97 -3.32
N ALA A 239 3.25 -18.76 -3.81
CA ALA A 239 2.58 -19.79 -3.01
C ALA A 239 3.56 -20.83 -2.49
N THR A 240 4.43 -21.36 -3.36
CA THR A 240 5.48 -22.31 -2.97
C THR A 240 6.48 -21.70 -1.98
N ALA A 241 6.85 -20.43 -2.18
CA ALA A 241 7.78 -19.77 -1.25
C ALA A 241 7.17 -19.59 0.15
N CYS A 242 5.88 -19.26 0.24
CA CYS A 242 5.18 -19.17 1.52
C CYS A 242 5.03 -20.54 2.18
N GLN A 243 4.71 -21.57 1.42
CA GLN A 243 4.61 -22.94 1.92
C GLN A 243 5.97 -23.45 2.45
N THR A 244 7.04 -23.18 1.72
CA THR A 244 8.42 -23.51 2.15
C THR A 244 8.80 -22.73 3.41
N TRP A 245 8.43 -21.45 3.51
CA TRP A 245 8.65 -20.64 4.71
C TRP A 245 7.95 -21.25 5.93
N ILE A 246 6.65 -21.58 5.81
CA ILE A 246 5.84 -22.15 6.88
C ILE A 246 6.43 -23.49 7.33
N LYS A 247 6.68 -24.39 6.39
CA LYS A 247 7.21 -25.74 6.67
C LYS A 247 8.59 -25.71 7.33
N HIS A 248 9.47 -24.81 6.90
CA HIS A 248 10.86 -24.74 7.38
C HIS A 248 10.99 -24.15 8.79
N ASN A 249 9.94 -23.51 9.30
CA ASN A 249 9.91 -22.89 10.60
C ASN A 249 8.85 -23.52 11.52
N ASP A 250 8.34 -24.71 11.14
CA ASP A 250 7.33 -25.46 11.89
C ASP A 250 6.10 -24.61 12.28
N LEU A 251 5.68 -23.73 11.36
CA LEU A 251 4.55 -22.83 11.58
C LEU A 251 3.19 -23.46 11.23
N GLU A 252 3.16 -24.69 10.74
CA GLU A 252 1.93 -25.41 10.42
C GLU A 252 1.05 -25.58 11.66
N GLY A 253 -0.22 -25.20 11.54
CA GLY A 253 -1.17 -25.27 12.66
C GLY A 253 -0.96 -24.23 13.77
N THR A 254 0.01 -23.32 13.63
CA THR A 254 0.19 -22.19 14.56
C THR A 254 -0.62 -20.99 14.14
N THR A 255 -0.69 -19.98 14.99
CA THR A 255 -1.42 -18.72 14.73
C THR A 255 -0.50 -17.51 14.90
N GLY A 256 -0.91 -16.39 14.32
CA GLY A 256 -0.18 -15.13 14.47
C GLY A 256 0.52 -14.68 13.19
N ALA A 257 1.46 -13.75 13.31
CA ALA A 257 2.09 -13.11 12.16
C ALA A 257 2.83 -14.11 11.26
N LEU A 258 2.48 -14.15 9.97
CA LEU A 258 3.21 -14.98 8.99
C LEU A 258 4.69 -14.58 8.90
N PHE A 259 4.99 -13.29 8.99
CA PHE A 259 6.36 -12.77 8.90
C PHE A 259 6.73 -12.01 10.18
N PRO A 260 7.52 -12.63 11.06
CA PRO A 260 8.09 -11.95 12.21
C PRO A 260 9.22 -11.00 11.81
N SER A 261 9.53 -10.05 12.70
CA SER A 261 10.77 -9.29 12.62
C SER A 261 11.95 -10.17 13.06
N PHE A 262 13.16 -9.72 12.74
CA PHE A 262 14.40 -10.45 13.08
C PHE A 262 15.32 -9.53 13.86
N THR A 263 16.06 -10.12 14.81
CA THR A 263 17.16 -9.45 15.52
C THR A 263 18.33 -9.19 14.56
N ARG A 264 19.32 -8.44 15.02
CA ARG A 264 20.59 -8.25 14.28
C ARG A 264 21.38 -9.56 14.12
N SER A 265 21.23 -10.49 15.05
CA SER A 265 21.84 -11.83 14.99
C SER A 265 21.15 -12.77 14.00
N GLY A 266 20.01 -12.37 13.42
CA GLY A 266 19.28 -13.16 12.45
C GLY A 266 18.27 -14.15 13.05
N GLU A 267 17.91 -13.96 14.33
CA GLU A 267 16.90 -14.76 15.01
C GLU A 267 15.50 -14.12 14.88
N PRO A 268 14.44 -14.93 14.68
CA PRO A 268 13.09 -14.41 14.64
C PRO A 268 12.66 -13.88 16.02
N THR A 269 11.85 -12.83 16.02
CA THR A 269 11.25 -12.28 17.23
C THR A 269 9.74 -12.60 17.27
N THR A 270 9.07 -12.32 18.38
CA THR A 270 7.62 -12.41 18.50
C THR A 270 6.88 -11.27 17.80
N GLU A 271 7.61 -10.22 17.44
CA GLU A 271 7.04 -9.00 16.83
C GLU A 271 6.80 -9.19 15.33
N ARG A 272 5.66 -8.69 14.86
CA ARG A 272 5.33 -8.63 13.44
C ARG A 272 6.28 -7.72 12.68
N LEU A 273 6.66 -8.11 11.47
CA LEU A 273 7.47 -7.28 10.59
C LEU A 273 6.75 -5.95 10.26
N ALA A 274 7.41 -4.85 10.55
CA ALA A 274 6.89 -3.52 10.20
C ALA A 274 6.83 -3.33 8.67
N SER A 275 5.71 -2.85 8.14
CA SER A 275 5.51 -2.72 6.68
C SER A 275 6.54 -1.81 5.98
N ALA A 276 7.12 -0.84 6.71
CA ALA A 276 8.19 -0.01 6.18
C ALA A 276 9.46 -0.82 5.85
N TYR A 277 9.70 -1.90 6.61
CA TYR A 277 10.90 -2.72 6.47
C TYR A 277 10.93 -3.53 5.17
N VAL A 278 9.77 -3.81 4.55
CA VAL A 278 9.72 -4.46 3.22
C VAL A 278 10.52 -3.65 2.18
N SER A 279 10.51 -2.32 2.25
CA SER A 279 11.33 -1.49 1.35
C SER A 279 12.83 -1.57 1.66
N VAL A 280 13.19 -1.86 2.91
CA VAL A 280 14.58 -2.10 3.31
C VAL A 280 15.04 -3.43 2.74
N ILE A 281 14.24 -4.49 2.90
CA ILE A 281 14.51 -5.83 2.32
C ILE A 281 14.77 -5.71 0.81
N VAL A 282 13.88 -5.04 0.06
CA VAL A 282 14.06 -4.83 -1.39
C VAL A 282 15.42 -4.22 -1.69
N LYS A 283 15.80 -3.16 -0.97
CA LYS A 283 17.07 -2.45 -1.21
C LYS A 283 18.29 -3.29 -0.84
N GLU A 284 18.24 -4.00 0.27
CA GLU A 284 19.34 -4.87 0.72
C GLU A 284 19.58 -6.01 -0.27
N ARG A 285 18.51 -6.65 -0.75
CA ARG A 285 18.61 -7.73 -1.74
C ARG A 285 19.09 -7.23 -3.11
N LEU A 286 18.65 -6.05 -3.55
CA LEU A 286 19.16 -5.42 -4.76
C LEU A 286 20.65 -5.05 -4.63
N LYS A 287 21.06 -4.55 -3.45
CA LYS A 287 22.47 -4.26 -3.19
C LYS A 287 23.32 -5.53 -3.22
N ALA A 288 22.85 -6.61 -2.60
CA ALA A 288 23.50 -7.92 -2.69
C ALA A 288 23.61 -8.43 -4.15
N ALA A 289 22.60 -8.15 -4.98
CA ALA A 289 22.59 -8.47 -6.42
C ALA A 289 23.46 -7.51 -7.27
N GLY A 290 24.28 -6.64 -6.66
CA GLY A 290 25.21 -5.76 -7.34
C GLY A 290 24.60 -4.50 -7.95
N ILE A 291 23.40 -4.07 -7.49
CA ILE A 291 22.79 -2.81 -7.94
C ILE A 291 23.35 -1.66 -7.11
N ALA A 292 24.11 -0.76 -7.73
CA ALA A 292 24.78 0.34 -7.05
C ALA A 292 23.79 1.38 -6.49
N ASP A 293 22.81 1.87 -7.29
CA ASP A 293 21.81 2.84 -6.83
C ASP A 293 20.47 2.17 -6.52
N VAL A 294 20.30 1.80 -5.26
CA VAL A 294 19.05 1.21 -4.75
C VAL A 294 18.07 2.26 -4.22
N SER A 295 18.44 3.56 -4.22
CA SER A 295 17.63 4.63 -3.61
C SER A 295 16.26 4.78 -4.26
N ALA A 296 16.17 4.51 -5.56
CA ALA A 296 14.96 4.62 -6.37
C ALA A 296 14.03 3.38 -6.27
N TYR A 297 14.44 2.34 -5.53
CA TYR A 297 13.65 1.13 -5.34
C TYR A 297 12.93 1.13 -3.99
N SER A 298 11.80 0.43 -3.93
CA SER A 298 10.97 0.26 -2.74
C SER A 298 10.06 -0.96 -2.90
N ALA A 299 9.24 -1.27 -1.90
CA ALA A 299 8.21 -2.32 -2.02
C ALA A 299 7.26 -2.12 -3.21
N GLU A 300 6.99 -0.87 -3.63
CA GLU A 300 6.18 -0.58 -4.82
C GLU A 300 6.86 -1.01 -6.13
N SER A 301 8.18 -1.12 -6.14
CA SER A 301 8.96 -1.59 -7.29
C SER A 301 8.61 -3.00 -7.72
N LEU A 302 8.31 -3.88 -6.76
CA LEU A 302 7.86 -5.26 -6.98
C LEU A 302 6.49 -5.27 -7.67
N ARG A 303 5.54 -4.54 -7.11
CA ARG A 303 4.17 -4.45 -7.63
C ARG A 303 4.11 -3.85 -9.02
N ARG A 304 4.98 -2.89 -9.32
CA ARG A 304 5.13 -2.33 -10.66
C ARG A 304 5.71 -3.33 -11.64
N GLY A 305 6.65 -4.18 -11.22
CA GLY A 305 7.16 -5.29 -12.01
C GLY A 305 6.05 -6.23 -12.45
N HIS A 306 5.21 -6.66 -11.50
CA HIS A 306 4.02 -7.48 -11.79
C HIS A 306 3.11 -6.85 -12.86
N LEU A 307 2.80 -5.56 -12.71
CA LEU A 307 1.91 -4.87 -13.67
C LEU A 307 2.49 -4.84 -15.08
N VAL A 308 3.80 -4.64 -15.23
CA VAL A 308 4.47 -4.66 -16.54
C VAL A 308 4.45 -6.04 -17.16
N GLU A 309 4.72 -7.08 -16.36
CA GLU A 309 4.62 -8.47 -16.85
C GLU A 309 3.19 -8.84 -17.26
N ALA A 310 2.19 -8.47 -16.47
CA ALA A 310 0.79 -8.73 -16.78
C ALA A 310 0.38 -8.07 -18.10
N VAL A 311 0.81 -6.83 -18.35
CA VAL A 311 0.53 -6.13 -19.63
C VAL A 311 1.21 -6.82 -20.81
N LYS A 312 2.45 -7.31 -20.66
CA LYS A 312 3.15 -8.06 -21.71
C LYS A 312 2.44 -9.37 -22.08
N VAL A 313 1.82 -10.02 -21.10
CA VAL A 313 1.09 -11.29 -21.33
C VAL A 313 -0.27 -11.02 -21.97
N CYS A 314 -0.99 -9.99 -21.53
CA CYS A 314 -2.32 -9.65 -22.07
C CYS A 314 -2.26 -8.92 -23.43
N GLY A 315 -1.12 -8.42 -23.84
CA GLY A 315 -0.92 -7.71 -25.13
C GLY A 315 -0.43 -8.61 -26.26
N ARG A 316 -0.35 -9.92 -26.03
CA ARG A 316 -0.10 -10.95 -27.05
C ARG A 316 -1.39 -11.72 -27.30
#